data_6a4297475bdb39ddee5be78ac3f5c90e
#
_entry.id   6a4297475bdb39ddee5be78ac3f5c90e
#
_cell.length_a   1.000
_cell.length_b   1.000
_cell.length_c   1.000
_cell.angle_alpha   90.00
_cell.angle_beta   90.00
_cell.angle_gamma   90.00
#
_symmetry.space_group_name_H-M   'P 1'
#
loop_
_entity.id
_entity.type
_entity.pdbx_description
1 polymer ?
#
loop_
_entity_poly.entity_id
_entity_poly.type
_entity_poly.pdbx_seq_one_letter_code
_entity_poly.pdbx_strand_id
1 'polypeptide(L)'
;MKKNLFKELWYNKWVQFSVVSVIYVLWFVVWTRNLWWLLGVIVIYDFYIGKWSERLWLNRYRTIKANNRPFRKVAEWIEALLFAVIVVVPLKIYFFGMYVIPSSSMEHTLLTGDYIFVSKIHYGPKMPNTPISFPFVQNTMPFSQMTPSYWKRWQWDYKRLWGRDTVQRDDVVVFNFPEGDTVALGTVTVADEFGQPMEMEVSSNTNYYDLVRSLGRERVEEELKVRYRPVDKRDNYIKRCVAVAGDRVQVIDGELFVNGARQKE
;
A
#
# COMPACT_ATOMS: atom_id res chain seq x y z
N MET A 1 47.53 14.53 0.14
CA MET A 1 46.87 15.41 1.12
C MET A 1 45.33 15.43 1.03
N LYS A 2 44.68 15.46 -0.12
CA LYS A 2 43.19 15.53 -0.22
C LYS A 2 42.40 14.29 0.29
N LYS A 3 42.99 13.10 0.27
CA LYS A 3 42.31 11.86 0.70
C LYS A 3 42.07 11.78 2.24
N ASN A 4 42.91 12.44 3.02
CA ASN A 4 42.77 12.40 4.48
C ASN A 4 41.71 13.38 4.99
N LEU A 5 41.54 14.55 4.35
CA LEU A 5 40.54 15.55 4.73
C LEU A 5 39.11 15.04 4.60
N PHE A 6 38.79 14.29 3.53
CA PHE A 6 37.47 13.71 3.33
C PHE A 6 37.14 12.63 4.37
N LYS A 7 38.15 11.83 4.75
CA LYS A 7 37.99 10.85 5.84
C LYS A 7 37.77 11.55 7.18
N GLU A 8 38.54 12.55 7.53
CA GLU A 8 38.35 13.28 8.79
C GLU A 8 36.99 13.98 8.87
N LEU A 9 36.54 14.62 7.78
CA LEU A 9 35.21 15.22 7.71
C LEU A 9 34.11 14.17 7.89
N TRP A 10 34.27 13.00 7.29
CA TRP A 10 33.24 11.93 7.39
C TRP A 10 33.18 11.30 8.77
N TYR A 11 34.25 11.29 9.57
CA TYR A 11 34.25 10.80 10.94
C TYR A 11 33.63 11.80 11.93
N ASN A 12 33.41 13.06 11.53
CA ASN A 12 32.75 14.05 12.37
C ASN A 12 31.25 13.77 12.47
N LYS A 13 30.77 13.49 13.70
CA LYS A 13 29.36 13.17 13.97
C LYS A 13 28.40 14.29 13.55
N TRP A 14 28.82 15.55 13.62
CA TRP A 14 28.02 16.67 13.16
C TRP A 14 27.84 16.67 11.63
N VAL A 15 28.90 16.33 10.90
CA VAL A 15 28.83 16.19 9.44
C VAL A 15 27.90 15.04 9.06
N GLN A 16 28.04 13.88 9.70
CA GLN A 16 27.14 12.74 9.48
C GLN A 16 25.69 13.09 9.78
N PHE A 17 25.42 13.72 10.93
CA PHE A 17 24.09 14.21 11.29
C PHE A 17 23.53 15.16 10.23
N SER A 18 24.29 16.17 9.82
CA SER A 18 23.83 17.16 8.83
C SER A 18 23.53 16.52 7.48
N VAL A 19 24.42 15.67 6.96
CA VAL A 19 24.22 15.00 5.67
C VAL A 19 22.99 14.10 5.71
N VAL A 20 22.87 13.24 6.73
CA VAL A 20 21.72 12.34 6.87
C VAL A 20 20.42 13.11 7.08
N SER A 21 20.44 14.19 7.88
CA SER A 21 19.26 15.03 8.09
C SER A 21 18.82 15.73 6.82
N VAL A 22 19.74 16.27 6.03
CA VAL A 22 19.41 16.90 4.73
C VAL A 22 18.79 15.89 3.77
N ILE A 23 19.41 14.72 3.62
CA ILE A 23 18.86 13.65 2.77
C ILE A 23 17.47 13.22 3.25
N TYR A 24 17.31 13.05 4.57
CA TYR A 24 16.04 12.69 5.19
C TYR A 24 14.96 13.76 4.93
N VAL A 25 15.27 15.04 5.14
CA VAL A 25 14.31 16.14 4.94
C VAL A 25 13.92 16.25 3.48
N LEU A 26 14.87 16.19 2.54
CA LEU A 26 14.57 16.24 1.12
C LEU A 26 13.67 15.06 0.70
N TRP A 27 13.95 13.87 1.21
CA TRP A 27 13.25 12.65 0.82
C TRP A 27 11.90 12.49 1.51
N PHE A 28 11.83 12.67 2.82
CA PHE A 28 10.60 12.43 3.56
C PHE A 28 9.73 13.68 3.74
N VAL A 29 10.31 14.84 4.02
CA VAL A 29 9.53 16.06 4.29
C VAL A 29 9.11 16.73 2.98
N VAL A 30 10.07 17.01 2.10
CA VAL A 30 9.81 17.75 0.85
C VAL A 30 9.02 16.89 -0.14
N TRP A 31 9.45 15.67 -0.39
CA TRP A 31 8.78 14.77 -1.33
C TRP A 31 7.35 14.42 -0.90
N THR A 32 7.12 14.08 0.37
CA THR A 32 5.78 13.78 0.86
C THR A 32 4.94 15.02 1.15
N ARG A 33 5.58 16.22 1.22
CA ARG A 33 4.97 17.50 1.64
C ARG A 33 4.25 17.38 3.00
N ASN A 34 4.86 16.66 3.93
CA ASN A 34 4.29 16.42 5.24
C ASN A 34 5.30 16.79 6.32
N LEU A 35 5.01 17.86 7.07
CA LEU A 35 5.89 18.40 8.10
C LEU A 35 6.04 17.50 9.33
N TRP A 36 5.12 16.55 9.56
CA TRP A 36 5.24 15.59 10.66
C TRP A 36 6.51 14.75 10.59
N TRP A 37 7.04 14.53 9.37
CA TRP A 37 8.31 13.83 9.20
C TRP A 37 9.52 14.60 9.79
N LEU A 38 9.39 15.91 10.11
CA LEU A 38 10.46 16.65 10.81
C LEU A 38 10.78 16.04 12.18
N LEU A 39 9.83 15.37 12.83
CA LEU A 39 10.08 14.65 14.07
C LEU A 39 11.16 13.57 13.94
N GLY A 40 11.37 13.02 12.75
CA GLY A 40 12.44 12.06 12.49
C GLY A 40 13.84 12.70 12.59
N VAL A 41 13.98 13.99 12.39
CA VAL A 41 15.26 14.69 12.57
C VAL A 41 15.70 14.65 14.05
N ILE A 42 14.74 14.65 14.99
CA ILE A 42 15.03 14.52 16.42
C ILE A 42 15.63 13.14 16.71
N VAL A 43 15.09 12.09 16.06
CA VAL A 43 15.62 10.73 16.19
C VAL A 43 17.02 10.62 15.61
N ILE A 44 17.26 11.24 14.43
CA ILE A 44 18.59 11.31 13.81
C ILE A 44 19.57 12.07 14.70
N TYR A 45 19.13 13.18 15.30
CA TYR A 45 19.95 13.95 16.26
C TYR A 45 20.34 13.11 17.47
N ASP A 46 19.37 12.39 18.07
CA ASP A 46 19.64 11.52 19.21
C ASP A 46 20.63 10.40 18.85
N PHE A 47 20.48 9.81 17.67
CA PHE A 47 21.36 8.73 17.21
C PHE A 47 22.83 9.17 17.05
N TYR A 48 23.07 10.34 16.44
CA TYR A 48 24.43 10.79 16.17
C TYR A 48 25.04 11.63 17.30
N ILE A 49 24.26 12.47 17.98
CA ILE A 49 24.76 13.52 18.89
C ILE A 49 24.23 13.36 20.29
N GLY A 50 22.91 13.36 20.48
CA GLY A 50 22.26 13.45 21.80
C GLY A 50 22.49 12.25 22.68
N LYS A 51 22.36 11.04 22.09
CA LYS A 51 22.51 9.75 22.76
C LYS A 51 21.65 9.60 24.02
N TRP A 52 20.52 10.31 24.05
CA TRP A 52 19.59 10.27 25.19
C TRP A 52 18.96 8.88 25.33
N SER A 53 18.57 8.29 24.20
CA SER A 53 18.01 6.92 24.17
C SER A 53 19.03 5.89 24.70
N GLU A 54 20.31 6.01 24.36
CA GLU A 54 21.36 5.14 24.90
C GLU A 54 21.50 5.31 26.42
N ARG A 55 21.49 6.54 26.93
CA ARG A 55 21.66 6.83 28.37
C ARG A 55 20.43 6.41 29.17
N LEU A 56 19.22 6.68 28.68
CA LEU A 56 17.98 6.46 29.43
C LEU A 56 17.56 5.00 29.50
N TRP A 57 17.64 4.26 28.40
CA TRP A 57 17.06 2.91 28.36
C TRP A 57 17.80 1.89 27.50
N LEU A 58 18.49 2.26 26.41
CA LEU A 58 19.13 1.30 25.52
C LEU A 58 20.26 0.52 26.19
N ASN A 59 21.06 1.17 27.04
CA ASN A 59 22.14 0.49 27.77
C ASN A 59 21.56 -0.54 28.76
N ARG A 60 20.51 -0.17 29.48
CA ARG A 60 19.81 -1.09 30.39
C ARG A 60 19.17 -2.25 29.64
N TYR A 61 18.52 -1.96 28.52
CA TYR A 61 17.95 -2.95 27.62
C TYR A 61 19.02 -3.93 27.12
N ARG A 62 20.16 -3.44 26.62
CA ARG A 62 21.28 -4.26 26.13
C ARG A 62 21.84 -5.17 27.25
N THR A 63 21.96 -4.65 28.47
CA THR A 63 22.43 -5.43 29.62
C THR A 63 21.46 -6.55 29.97
N ILE A 64 20.15 -6.26 30.03
CA ILE A 64 19.12 -7.28 30.31
C ILE A 64 19.09 -8.33 29.19
N LYS A 65 19.15 -7.90 27.92
CA LYS A 65 19.20 -8.79 26.76
C LYS A 65 20.43 -9.72 26.78
N ALA A 66 21.58 -9.22 27.20
CA ALA A 66 22.80 -10.00 27.28
C ALA A 66 22.72 -11.08 28.37
N ASN A 67 22.14 -10.75 29.53
CA ASN A 67 22.15 -11.60 30.71
C ASN A 67 20.97 -12.59 30.82
N ASN A 68 19.90 -12.38 30.00
CA ASN A 68 18.68 -13.18 30.10
C ASN A 68 18.36 -13.85 28.77
N ARG A 69 18.58 -15.15 28.63
CA ARG A 69 18.36 -15.93 27.41
C ARG A 69 16.91 -15.89 26.90
N PRO A 70 15.85 -16.15 27.72
CA PRO A 70 14.48 -16.08 27.26
C PRO A 70 14.09 -14.65 26.82
N PHE A 71 14.49 -13.63 27.58
CA PHE A 71 14.25 -12.23 27.19
C PHE A 71 14.92 -11.88 25.86
N ARG A 72 16.14 -12.38 25.63
CA ARG A 72 16.84 -12.15 24.36
C ARG A 72 16.07 -12.67 23.16
N LYS A 73 15.51 -13.90 23.22
CA LYS A 73 14.71 -14.44 22.12
C LYS A 73 13.48 -13.59 21.81
N VAL A 74 12.74 -13.20 22.85
CA VAL A 74 11.57 -12.32 22.69
C VAL A 74 11.98 -10.96 22.12
N ALA A 75 13.05 -10.38 22.63
CA ALA A 75 13.57 -9.10 22.17
C ALA A 75 13.99 -9.13 20.69
N GLU A 76 14.64 -10.20 20.23
CA GLU A 76 15.03 -10.39 18.82
C GLU A 76 13.80 -10.46 17.89
N TRP A 77 12.72 -11.12 18.32
CA TRP A 77 11.45 -11.12 17.58
C TRP A 77 10.81 -9.73 17.51
N ILE A 78 10.81 -8.99 18.62
CA ILE A 78 10.27 -7.61 18.66
C ILE A 78 11.13 -6.70 17.77
N GLU A 79 12.45 -6.79 17.83
CA GLU A 79 13.36 -6.01 16.98
C GLU A 79 13.13 -6.30 15.49
N ALA A 80 12.96 -7.58 15.11
CA ALA A 80 12.66 -7.97 13.74
C ALA A 80 11.29 -7.41 13.27
N LEU A 81 10.28 -7.46 14.13
CA LEU A 81 8.98 -6.88 13.84
C LEU A 81 9.05 -5.35 13.70
N LEU A 82 9.75 -4.68 14.59
CA LEU A 82 9.96 -3.22 14.51
C LEU A 82 10.72 -2.84 13.24
N PHE A 83 11.76 -3.59 12.87
CA PHE A 83 12.47 -3.39 11.61
C PHE A 83 11.53 -3.56 10.41
N ALA A 84 10.71 -4.60 10.39
CA ALA A 84 9.75 -4.82 9.32
C ALA A 84 8.74 -3.65 9.21
N VAL A 85 8.22 -3.16 10.32
CA VAL A 85 7.27 -2.03 10.34
C VAL A 85 7.93 -0.71 9.94
N ILE A 86 9.13 -0.43 10.42
CA ILE A 86 9.80 0.87 10.20
C ILE A 86 10.47 0.93 8.83
N VAL A 87 10.97 -0.18 8.30
CA VAL A 87 11.73 -0.21 7.04
C VAL A 87 10.93 -0.84 5.91
N VAL A 88 10.44 -2.08 6.10
CA VAL A 88 9.83 -2.84 5.01
C VAL A 88 8.46 -2.28 4.62
N VAL A 89 7.64 -1.86 5.59
CA VAL A 89 6.31 -1.27 5.31
C VAL A 89 6.43 0.03 4.51
N PRO A 90 7.26 1.03 4.89
CA PRO A 90 7.48 2.23 4.06
C PRO A 90 8.06 1.92 2.68
N LEU A 91 9.00 0.99 2.57
CA LEU A 91 9.50 0.56 1.26
C LEU A 91 8.38 0.01 0.38
N LYS A 92 7.50 -0.83 0.94
CA LYS A 92 6.35 -1.39 0.25
C LYS A 92 5.29 -0.35 -0.10
N ILE A 93 5.11 0.68 0.72
CA ILE A 93 4.15 1.77 0.46
C ILE A 93 4.65 2.69 -0.65
N TYR A 94 5.90 3.14 -0.58
CA TYR A 94 6.39 4.24 -1.41
C TYR A 94 7.22 3.82 -2.63
N PHE A 95 7.85 2.65 -2.60
CA PHE A 95 8.82 2.29 -3.64
C PHE A 95 8.33 1.19 -4.55
N PHE A 96 7.87 0.08 -4.00
CA PHE A 96 7.49 -1.09 -4.81
C PHE A 96 6.37 -1.92 -4.17
N GLY A 97 5.70 -2.70 -5.02
CA GLY A 97 4.76 -3.74 -4.61
C GLY A 97 5.11 -5.06 -5.26
N MET A 98 4.91 -6.15 -4.55
CA MET A 98 5.01 -7.50 -5.08
C MET A 98 3.60 -8.09 -5.15
N TYR A 99 3.24 -8.64 -6.30
CA TYR A 99 1.92 -9.21 -6.56
C TYR A 99 2.05 -10.53 -7.30
N VAL A 100 1.01 -11.35 -7.21
CA VAL A 100 0.84 -12.56 -8.01
C VAL A 100 -0.32 -12.31 -8.96
N ILE A 101 -0.20 -12.74 -10.20
CA ILE A 101 -1.25 -12.63 -11.22
C ILE A 101 -2.31 -13.70 -10.96
N PRO A 102 -3.56 -13.34 -10.60
CA PRO A 102 -4.58 -14.32 -10.25
C PRO A 102 -5.43 -14.79 -11.45
N SER A 103 -5.41 -14.06 -12.56
CA SER A 103 -6.32 -14.30 -13.70
C SER A 103 -5.63 -14.12 -15.05
N SER A 104 -6.20 -14.74 -16.09
CA SER A 104 -5.70 -14.72 -17.48
C SER A 104 -5.95 -13.41 -18.24
N SER A 105 -6.52 -12.38 -17.60
CA SER A 105 -6.90 -11.13 -18.28
C SER A 105 -5.73 -10.30 -18.87
N MET A 106 -4.50 -10.70 -18.58
CA MET A 106 -3.24 -10.14 -19.15
C MET A 106 -2.45 -11.21 -19.92
N GLU A 107 -3.10 -12.30 -20.31
CA GLU A 107 -2.52 -13.36 -21.11
C GLU A 107 -1.86 -12.79 -22.38
N HIS A 108 -0.82 -13.43 -22.90
CA HIS A 108 0.13 -12.94 -23.88
C HIS A 108 1.18 -11.92 -23.36
N THR A 109 0.95 -11.31 -22.18
CA THR A 109 1.95 -10.43 -21.54
C THR A 109 2.40 -11.00 -20.21
N LEU A 110 1.44 -11.43 -19.39
CA LEU A 110 1.65 -11.98 -18.04
C LEU A 110 0.77 -13.23 -17.89
N LEU A 111 1.33 -14.30 -17.34
CA LEU A 111 0.61 -15.55 -17.10
C LEU A 111 0.05 -15.63 -15.69
N THR A 112 -1.04 -16.36 -15.52
CA THR A 112 -1.59 -16.68 -14.20
C THR A 112 -0.55 -17.41 -13.36
N GLY A 113 -0.30 -16.95 -12.14
CA GLY A 113 0.72 -17.47 -11.23
C GLY A 113 2.05 -16.72 -11.28
N ASP A 114 2.27 -15.82 -12.24
CA ASP A 114 3.49 -15.01 -12.31
C ASP A 114 3.61 -14.10 -11.09
N TYR A 115 4.85 -13.99 -10.57
CA TYR A 115 5.22 -13.03 -9.55
C TYR A 115 5.76 -11.76 -10.20
N ILE A 116 5.11 -10.64 -9.95
CA ILE A 116 5.49 -9.35 -10.53
C ILE A 116 5.99 -8.38 -9.48
N PHE A 117 6.98 -7.58 -9.88
CA PHE A 117 7.52 -6.49 -9.10
C PHE A 117 7.09 -5.16 -9.72
N VAL A 118 6.28 -4.39 -9.00
CA VAL A 118 5.68 -3.14 -9.50
C VAL A 118 6.38 -1.95 -8.88
N SER A 119 6.99 -1.10 -9.71
CA SER A 119 7.56 0.17 -9.29
C SER A 119 6.45 1.19 -9.02
N LYS A 120 6.47 1.79 -7.84
CA LYS A 120 5.56 2.88 -7.48
C LYS A 120 6.13 4.27 -7.76
N ILE A 121 7.44 4.36 -7.91
CA ILE A 121 8.12 5.63 -8.18
C ILE A 121 7.82 6.13 -9.60
N HIS A 122 7.57 5.23 -10.54
CA HIS A 122 7.37 5.56 -11.95
C HIS A 122 6.25 6.58 -12.12
N TYR A 123 5.04 6.27 -11.66
CA TYR A 123 3.88 7.17 -11.73
C TYR A 123 3.58 7.91 -10.41
N GLY A 124 4.50 7.85 -9.45
CA GLY A 124 4.35 8.43 -8.12
C GLY A 124 3.53 7.56 -7.17
N PRO A 125 4.07 7.27 -5.98
CA PRO A 125 3.36 6.49 -4.97
C PRO A 125 2.18 7.26 -4.40
N LYS A 126 1.18 6.52 -3.92
CA LYS A 126 0.05 7.07 -3.19
C LYS A 126 0.40 7.14 -1.70
N MET A 127 0.11 8.27 -1.06
CA MET A 127 0.12 8.32 0.40
C MET A 127 -1.01 7.43 0.94
N PRO A 128 -0.74 6.69 2.02
CA PRO A 128 -1.78 5.86 2.63
C PRO A 128 -2.91 6.76 3.17
N ASN A 129 -4.15 6.47 2.77
CA ASN A 129 -5.32 7.12 3.35
C ASN A 129 -5.51 6.67 4.81
N THR A 130 -5.07 5.45 5.15
CA THR A 130 -5.17 4.86 6.48
C THR A 130 -3.79 4.68 7.11
N PRO A 131 -3.21 5.73 7.71
CA PRO A 131 -1.85 5.68 8.25
C PRO A 131 -1.69 4.68 9.40
N ILE A 132 -2.76 4.47 10.18
CA ILE A 132 -2.80 3.47 11.22
C ILE A 132 -3.55 2.26 10.68
N SER A 133 -2.80 1.27 10.21
CA SER A 133 -3.32 0.00 9.73
C SER A 133 -2.44 -1.16 10.20
N PHE A 134 -3.05 -2.33 10.32
CA PHE A 134 -2.29 -3.54 10.69
C PHE A 134 -1.29 -3.87 9.56
N PRO A 135 0.01 -4.02 9.89
CA PRO A 135 1.04 -4.24 8.89
C PRO A 135 0.79 -5.56 8.13
N PHE A 136 1.09 -5.55 6.83
CA PHE A 136 0.97 -6.69 5.91
C PHE A 136 -0.44 -7.20 5.65
N VAL A 137 -1.47 -6.56 6.19
CA VAL A 137 -2.88 -6.91 5.97
C VAL A 137 -3.54 -5.85 5.09
N GLN A 138 -4.14 -6.29 3.98
CA GLN A 138 -4.74 -5.37 3.01
C GLN A 138 -6.10 -4.83 3.48
N ASN A 139 -7.10 -5.67 3.64
CA ASN A 139 -8.50 -5.26 3.76
C ASN A 139 -9.07 -5.47 5.16
N THR A 140 -9.12 -6.73 5.60
CA THR A 140 -9.74 -7.17 6.85
C THR A 140 -8.75 -7.98 7.67
N MET A 141 -8.99 -8.06 8.98
CA MET A 141 -8.14 -8.86 9.87
C MET A 141 -8.19 -10.35 9.50
N PRO A 142 -7.07 -11.09 9.62
CA PRO A 142 -7.00 -12.50 9.23
C PRO A 142 -8.03 -13.41 9.90
N PHE A 143 -8.47 -13.03 11.10
CA PHE A 143 -9.40 -13.84 11.92
C PHE A 143 -10.85 -13.35 11.85
N SER A 144 -11.14 -12.30 11.08
CA SER A 144 -12.50 -11.76 11.00
C SER A 144 -12.70 -10.93 9.73
N GLN A 145 -13.50 -11.42 8.81
CA GLN A 145 -13.90 -10.65 7.62
C GLN A 145 -14.70 -9.38 7.98
N MET A 146 -15.29 -9.35 9.16
CA MET A 146 -16.07 -8.20 9.65
C MET A 146 -15.22 -7.07 10.23
N THR A 147 -13.94 -7.31 10.57
CA THR A 147 -13.09 -6.31 11.22
C THR A 147 -12.11 -5.71 10.21
N PRO A 148 -12.14 -4.38 10.00
CA PRO A 148 -11.18 -3.73 9.10
C PRO A 148 -9.77 -3.78 9.68
N SER A 149 -8.77 -3.88 8.80
CA SER A 149 -7.36 -3.90 9.17
C SER A 149 -6.80 -2.50 9.50
N TYR A 150 -7.63 -1.47 9.53
CA TYR A 150 -7.23 -0.08 9.71
C TYR A 150 -8.14 0.66 10.70
N TRP A 151 -7.62 1.74 11.27
CA TRP A 151 -8.37 2.58 12.18
C TRP A 151 -9.23 3.61 11.44
N LYS A 152 -10.55 3.46 11.51
CA LYS A 152 -11.53 4.27 10.75
C LYS A 152 -11.53 5.77 11.10
N ARG A 153 -11.19 6.13 12.34
CA ARG A 153 -11.23 7.53 12.82
C ARG A 153 -10.10 8.41 12.29
N TRP A 154 -9.00 7.82 11.87
CA TRP A 154 -7.84 8.55 11.38
C TRP A 154 -7.58 8.20 9.94
N GLN A 155 -8.11 9.01 9.06
CA GLN A 155 -7.92 8.88 7.62
C GLN A 155 -7.39 10.20 7.07
N TRP A 156 -6.49 10.11 6.11
CA TRP A 156 -5.96 11.25 5.37
C TRP A 156 -6.64 11.32 4.00
N ASP A 157 -6.69 12.53 3.43
CA ASP A 157 -7.19 12.72 2.07
C ASP A 157 -6.29 12.02 1.05
N TYR A 158 -6.90 11.62 -0.06
CA TYR A 158 -6.15 11.02 -1.16
C TYR A 158 -5.09 11.97 -1.68
N LYS A 159 -3.83 11.54 -1.68
CA LYS A 159 -2.70 12.28 -2.22
C LYS A 159 -1.78 11.34 -2.97
N ARG A 160 -1.51 11.66 -4.23
CA ARG A 160 -0.45 11.03 -5.00
C ARG A 160 0.79 11.93 -4.97
N LEU A 161 1.92 11.34 -4.70
CA LEU A 161 3.21 12.04 -4.80
C LEU A 161 3.63 12.12 -6.26
N TRP A 162 4.54 13.04 -6.56
CA TRP A 162 5.11 13.15 -7.89
C TRP A 162 5.91 11.92 -8.26
N GLY A 163 5.70 11.45 -9.48
CA GLY A 163 6.42 10.36 -10.08
C GLY A 163 7.51 10.86 -11.03
N ARG A 164 8.20 9.91 -11.63
CA ARG A 164 9.21 10.17 -12.65
C ARG A 164 8.56 10.44 -14.01
N ASP A 165 7.48 9.72 -14.32
CA ASP A 165 6.80 9.71 -15.61
C ASP A 165 5.29 9.83 -15.47
N THR A 166 4.61 10.02 -16.60
CA THR A 166 3.15 9.96 -16.76
C THR A 166 2.75 8.71 -17.52
N VAL A 167 1.55 8.20 -17.24
CA VAL A 167 1.01 7.02 -17.92
C VAL A 167 0.86 7.29 -19.42
N GLN A 168 1.36 6.37 -20.23
CA GLN A 168 1.29 6.39 -21.69
C GLN A 168 0.41 5.26 -22.20
N ARG A 169 0.06 5.30 -23.51
CA ARG A 169 -0.61 4.18 -24.17
C ARG A 169 0.30 2.97 -24.15
N ASP A 170 -0.30 1.79 -24.05
CA ASP A 170 0.35 0.48 -23.98
C ASP A 170 1.11 0.18 -22.68
N ASP A 171 1.17 1.13 -21.73
CA ASP A 171 1.73 0.86 -20.42
C ASP A 171 0.92 -0.18 -19.66
N VAL A 172 1.62 -1.12 -19.02
CA VAL A 172 1.00 -2.05 -18.07
C VAL A 172 0.94 -1.39 -16.70
N VAL A 173 -0.27 -1.07 -16.25
CA VAL A 173 -0.50 -0.30 -15.03
C VAL A 173 -1.21 -1.11 -13.96
N VAL A 174 -0.78 -0.91 -12.70
CA VAL A 174 -1.47 -1.42 -11.51
C VAL A 174 -2.24 -0.27 -10.86
N PHE A 175 -3.54 -0.48 -10.67
CA PHE A 175 -4.44 0.51 -10.08
C PHE A 175 -5.40 -0.12 -9.08
N ASN A 176 -6.00 0.71 -8.21
CA ASN A 176 -7.03 0.24 -7.31
C ASN A 176 -8.35 0.13 -8.05
N PHE A 177 -9.03 -0.99 -7.88
CA PHE A 177 -10.31 -1.27 -8.54
C PHE A 177 -11.36 -0.22 -8.13
N PRO A 178 -11.95 0.53 -9.09
CA PRO A 178 -12.87 1.63 -8.77
C PRO A 178 -14.11 1.16 -7.99
N GLU A 179 -14.75 0.09 -8.44
CA GLU A 179 -15.95 -0.48 -7.81
C GLU A 179 -15.66 -1.26 -6.52
N GLY A 180 -14.38 -1.41 -6.12
CA GLY A 180 -13.97 -1.97 -4.84
C GLY A 180 -14.07 -1.00 -3.66
N ASP A 181 -14.72 0.15 -3.85
CA ASP A 181 -14.89 1.19 -2.83
C ASP A 181 -15.94 0.82 -1.78
N THR A 182 -16.89 -0.02 -2.12
CA THR A 182 -17.93 -0.50 -1.23
C THR A 182 -17.97 -2.02 -1.21
N VAL A 183 -18.16 -2.58 -0.04
CA VAL A 183 -18.34 -4.02 0.16
C VAL A 183 -19.52 -4.28 1.06
N ALA A 184 -20.26 -5.34 0.74
CA ALA A 184 -21.30 -5.88 1.59
C ALA A 184 -20.79 -7.18 2.23
N LEU A 185 -21.16 -7.43 3.47
CA LEU A 185 -20.72 -8.59 4.25
C LEU A 185 -21.90 -9.18 5.00
N GLY A 186 -22.05 -10.48 4.98
CA GLY A 186 -23.13 -11.18 5.69
C GLY A 186 -23.67 -12.35 4.90
N THR A 187 -24.86 -12.76 5.20
CA THR A 187 -25.58 -13.84 4.51
C THR A 187 -26.89 -13.28 3.96
N VAL A 188 -27.20 -13.57 2.73
CA VAL A 188 -28.46 -13.19 2.08
C VAL A 188 -29.14 -14.43 1.52
N THR A 189 -30.44 -14.50 1.64
CA THR A 189 -31.22 -15.61 1.07
C THR A 189 -31.55 -15.28 -0.39
N VAL A 190 -31.11 -16.11 -1.32
CA VAL A 190 -31.43 -16.01 -2.74
C VAL A 190 -32.20 -17.23 -3.20
N ALA A 191 -32.96 -17.12 -4.26
CA ALA A 191 -33.58 -18.28 -4.89
C ALA A 191 -32.56 -18.99 -5.79
N ASP A 192 -32.47 -20.30 -5.69
CA ASP A 192 -31.71 -21.14 -6.61
C ASP A 192 -32.39 -21.24 -7.99
N GLU A 193 -31.81 -22.00 -8.91
CA GLU A 193 -32.36 -22.25 -10.26
C GLU A 193 -33.75 -22.93 -10.23
N PHE A 194 -34.13 -23.56 -9.12
CA PHE A 194 -35.41 -24.24 -8.92
C PHE A 194 -36.39 -23.41 -8.06
N GLY A 195 -36.02 -22.16 -7.70
CA GLY A 195 -36.84 -21.25 -6.87
C GLY A 195 -36.82 -21.62 -5.38
N GLN A 196 -35.92 -22.47 -4.92
CA GLN A 196 -35.78 -22.83 -3.50
C GLN A 196 -34.90 -21.75 -2.80
N PRO A 197 -35.23 -21.41 -1.54
CA PRO A 197 -34.42 -20.45 -0.78
C PRO A 197 -33.06 -21.09 -0.43
N MET A 198 -31.99 -20.41 -0.85
CA MET A 198 -30.60 -20.80 -0.57
C MET A 198 -29.90 -19.63 0.13
N GLU A 199 -29.18 -19.92 1.22
CA GLU A 199 -28.34 -18.93 1.86
C GLU A 199 -27.03 -18.76 1.10
N MET A 200 -26.77 -17.53 0.65
CA MET A 200 -25.51 -17.16 -0.01
C MET A 200 -24.68 -16.29 0.97
N GLU A 201 -23.47 -16.78 1.28
CA GLU A 201 -22.50 -15.99 2.04
C GLU A 201 -21.87 -14.92 1.13
N VAL A 202 -22.03 -13.66 1.50
CA VAL A 202 -21.47 -12.52 0.82
C VAL A 202 -20.18 -12.13 1.53
N SER A 203 -19.08 -12.29 0.84
CA SER A 203 -17.73 -12.01 1.34
C SER A 203 -17.18 -10.69 0.81
N SER A 204 -16.02 -10.31 1.33
CA SER A 204 -15.31 -9.10 0.90
C SER A 204 -14.83 -9.13 -0.57
N ASN A 205 -14.91 -10.28 -1.24
CA ASN A 205 -14.55 -10.46 -2.64
C ASN A 205 -15.74 -10.33 -3.59
N THR A 206 -16.97 -10.29 -3.04
CA THR A 206 -18.18 -10.11 -3.84
C THR A 206 -18.33 -8.64 -4.23
N ASN A 207 -18.58 -8.39 -5.53
CA ASN A 207 -18.78 -7.03 -6.01
C ASN A 207 -20.12 -6.48 -5.50
N TYR A 208 -20.07 -5.37 -4.76
CA TYR A 208 -21.25 -4.69 -4.21
C TYR A 208 -22.24 -4.25 -5.30
N TYR A 209 -21.73 -3.70 -6.41
CA TYR A 209 -22.57 -3.19 -7.47
C TYR A 209 -23.31 -4.29 -8.23
N ASP A 210 -22.71 -5.47 -8.36
CA ASP A 210 -23.38 -6.63 -8.94
C ASP A 210 -24.47 -7.17 -8.02
N LEU A 211 -24.22 -7.18 -6.70
CA LEU A 211 -25.25 -7.50 -5.71
C LEU A 211 -26.44 -6.55 -5.77
N VAL A 212 -26.17 -5.25 -5.85
CA VAL A 212 -27.22 -4.22 -5.96
C VAL A 212 -28.00 -4.38 -7.27
N ARG A 213 -27.36 -4.74 -8.37
CA ARG A 213 -28.04 -5.02 -9.66
C ARG A 213 -28.95 -6.24 -9.59
N SER A 214 -28.55 -7.28 -8.86
CA SER A 214 -29.30 -8.55 -8.77
C SER A 214 -30.40 -8.54 -7.70
N LEU A 215 -30.13 -7.95 -6.53
CA LEU A 215 -31.03 -8.02 -5.36
C LEU A 215 -31.79 -6.73 -5.06
N GLY A 216 -31.36 -5.60 -5.66
CA GLY A 216 -31.83 -4.28 -5.30
C GLY A 216 -31.09 -3.66 -4.12
N ARG A 217 -30.97 -2.32 -4.11
CA ARG A 217 -30.21 -1.59 -3.07
C ARG A 217 -30.82 -1.74 -1.68
N GLU A 218 -32.13 -1.58 -1.55
CA GLU A 218 -32.83 -1.64 -0.27
C GLU A 218 -32.56 -2.94 0.43
N ARG A 219 -32.70 -4.06 -0.27
CA ARG A 219 -32.46 -5.38 0.30
C ARG A 219 -31.01 -5.62 0.69
N VAL A 220 -30.06 -5.16 -0.12
CA VAL A 220 -28.62 -5.27 0.20
C VAL A 220 -28.28 -4.46 1.46
N GLU A 221 -28.85 -3.28 1.64
CA GLU A 221 -28.59 -2.41 2.80
C GLU A 221 -29.30 -2.90 4.08
N GLU A 222 -30.43 -3.61 3.96
CA GLU A 222 -31.18 -4.18 5.09
C GLU A 222 -30.57 -5.51 5.58
N GLU A 223 -30.24 -6.43 4.68
CA GLU A 223 -29.77 -7.77 5.03
C GLU A 223 -28.27 -7.85 5.25
N LEU A 224 -27.46 -6.97 4.61
CA LEU A 224 -26.02 -7.04 4.62
C LEU A 224 -25.36 -5.82 5.30
N LYS A 225 -24.21 -6.05 5.89
CA LYS A 225 -23.42 -4.98 6.48
C LYS A 225 -22.57 -4.28 5.41
N VAL A 226 -23.07 -3.15 4.91
CA VAL A 226 -22.40 -2.36 3.91
C VAL A 226 -21.27 -1.53 4.53
N ARG A 227 -20.12 -1.48 3.85
CA ARG A 227 -18.93 -0.76 4.30
C ARG A 227 -18.20 -0.11 3.15
N TYR A 228 -17.79 1.15 3.34
CA TYR A 228 -16.87 1.85 2.45
C TYR A 228 -15.41 1.44 2.71
N ARG A 229 -14.62 1.31 1.63
CA ARG A 229 -13.19 1.06 1.64
C ARG A 229 -12.42 2.28 1.12
N PRO A 230 -11.48 2.86 1.90
CA PRO A 230 -10.54 3.86 1.41
C PRO A 230 -9.72 3.33 0.23
N VAL A 231 -9.21 4.22 -0.63
CA VAL A 231 -8.52 3.86 -1.88
C VAL A 231 -7.35 2.90 -1.65
N ASP A 232 -6.55 3.11 -0.60
CA ASP A 232 -5.41 2.27 -0.25
C ASP A 232 -5.78 0.87 0.27
N LYS A 233 -7.08 0.63 0.51
CA LYS A 233 -7.65 -0.64 0.97
C LYS A 233 -8.48 -1.37 -0.07
N ARG A 234 -8.57 -0.83 -1.28
CA ARG A 234 -9.21 -1.50 -2.42
C ARG A 234 -8.29 -2.51 -3.06
N ASP A 235 -8.86 -3.47 -3.75
CA ASP A 235 -8.09 -4.48 -4.47
C ASP A 235 -7.29 -3.85 -5.63
N ASN A 236 -6.14 -4.44 -5.94
CA ASN A 236 -5.26 -3.96 -6.99
C ASN A 236 -5.50 -4.79 -8.25
N TYR A 237 -5.78 -4.12 -9.36
CA TYR A 237 -5.93 -4.71 -10.67
C TYR A 237 -4.77 -4.29 -11.57
N ILE A 238 -4.42 -5.15 -12.51
CA ILE A 238 -3.42 -4.88 -13.53
C ILE A 238 -4.07 -4.96 -14.91
N LYS A 239 -3.88 -3.92 -15.72
CA LYS A 239 -4.39 -3.83 -17.09
C LYS A 239 -3.44 -3.03 -17.96
N ARG A 240 -3.57 -3.21 -19.28
CA ARG A 240 -2.89 -2.37 -20.27
C ARG A 240 -3.67 -1.06 -20.46
N CYS A 241 -2.96 0.07 -20.46
CA CYS A 241 -3.54 1.38 -20.71
C CYS A 241 -3.72 1.57 -22.22
N VAL A 242 -4.92 1.46 -22.71
CA VAL A 242 -5.23 1.57 -24.15
C VAL A 242 -5.35 3.01 -24.62
N ALA A 243 -5.70 3.93 -23.74
CA ALA A 243 -5.88 5.34 -24.06
C ALA A 243 -5.57 6.24 -22.86
N VAL A 244 -5.17 7.47 -23.13
CA VAL A 244 -4.88 8.51 -22.12
C VAL A 244 -5.88 9.66 -22.20
N ALA A 245 -5.82 10.58 -21.24
CA ALA A 245 -6.71 11.73 -21.20
C ALA A 245 -6.63 12.55 -22.50
N GLY A 246 -7.79 12.84 -23.11
CA GLY A 246 -7.91 13.51 -24.39
C GLY A 246 -8.10 12.57 -25.59
N ASP A 247 -7.89 11.28 -25.42
CA ASP A 247 -8.13 10.30 -26.48
C ASP A 247 -9.62 9.98 -26.64
N ARG A 248 -10.03 9.75 -27.89
CA ARG A 248 -11.33 9.21 -28.23
C ARG A 248 -11.24 7.71 -28.42
N VAL A 249 -11.95 6.95 -27.60
CA VAL A 249 -11.98 5.49 -27.63
C VAL A 249 -13.30 5.00 -28.21
N GLN A 250 -13.24 4.05 -29.15
CA GLN A 250 -14.39 3.37 -29.73
C GLN A 250 -14.12 1.87 -29.83
N VAL A 251 -15.15 1.08 -29.60
CA VAL A 251 -15.13 -0.36 -29.86
C VAL A 251 -16.16 -0.64 -30.95
N ILE A 252 -15.70 -1.16 -32.10
CA ILE A 252 -16.53 -1.44 -33.26
C ILE A 252 -16.28 -2.92 -33.63
N ASP A 253 -17.32 -3.71 -33.63
CA ASP A 253 -17.27 -5.16 -33.93
C ASP A 253 -16.21 -5.94 -33.11
N GLY A 254 -16.03 -5.53 -31.85
CA GLY A 254 -15.05 -6.14 -30.95
C GLY A 254 -13.62 -5.61 -31.10
N GLU A 255 -13.36 -4.74 -32.07
CA GLU A 255 -12.07 -4.12 -32.30
C GLU A 255 -11.95 -2.75 -31.65
N LEU A 256 -10.77 -2.46 -31.05
CA LEU A 256 -10.48 -1.21 -30.38
C LEU A 256 -9.91 -0.17 -31.35
N PHE A 257 -10.52 1.01 -31.36
CA PHE A 257 -10.04 2.19 -32.09
C PHE A 257 -9.72 3.32 -31.13
N VAL A 258 -8.56 3.93 -31.30
CA VAL A 258 -8.14 5.12 -30.53
C VAL A 258 -7.84 6.24 -31.52
N ASN A 259 -8.56 7.36 -31.39
CA ASN A 259 -8.50 8.51 -32.29
C ASN A 259 -8.74 8.13 -33.78
N GLY A 260 -9.62 7.15 -34.00
CA GLY A 260 -9.96 6.64 -35.36
C GLY A 260 -8.96 5.65 -35.95
N ALA A 261 -7.85 5.36 -35.25
CA ALA A 261 -6.90 4.35 -35.65
C ALA A 261 -7.16 3.03 -34.90
N ARG A 262 -7.22 1.93 -35.67
CA ARG A 262 -7.34 0.57 -35.07
C ARG A 262 -6.09 0.27 -34.26
N GLN A 263 -6.26 -0.16 -33.03
CA GLN A 263 -5.18 -0.69 -32.21
C GLN A 263 -4.88 -2.13 -32.63
N LYS A 264 -3.60 -2.43 -32.82
CA LYS A 264 -3.15 -3.81 -33.02
C LYS A 264 -2.90 -4.41 -31.64
N GLU A 265 -3.32 -5.66 -31.45
CA GLU A 265 -2.97 -6.49 -30.29
C GLU A 265 -1.46 -6.66 -30.16
#